data_9b4bd3bba332500abe688d5c88c5300c
#
_entry.id   9b4bd3bba332500abe688d5c88c5300c
#
_cell.length_a   1.000
_cell.length_b   1.000
_cell.length_c   1.000
_cell.angle_alpha   90.00
_cell.angle_beta   90.00
_cell.angle_gamma   90.00
#
_symmetry.space_group_name_H-M   'P 1'
#
loop_
_entity.id
_entity.type
_entity.pdbx_description
1 polymer ?
#
loop_
_entity_poly.entity_id
_entity_poly.type
_entity_poly.pdbx_seq_one_letter_code
_entity_poly.pdbx_strand_id
1 'polypeptide(L)'
;MMGFVRTSSIGLSLVMFTAAASAQATPFLFSVTPPAGQPKSAAAYGYYELGYGERTFEPVAGDRLEQAIGVRATIGSSLMLLARTGVSTVGNDTRVSPRGEVLYSRSVGSSVRIAGGVGYAREYSRTDVMLARFGVGRTTSRSLINGNLMLEKPMSGERDAVDLITTIGAGRKLGSSVTLSVEAVGQDLEGFWDAAERDGGARLMAGPTIAIAPPAARWQVTVGGGPILRATRSNFASTADRPLPARNGYVLRSAVGFNW
;
A
#
# COMPACT_ATOMS: atom_id res chain seq x y z
N MET A 1 17.97 2.65 -47.52
CA MET A 1 16.67 2.10 -47.08
C MET A 1 16.47 2.54 -45.62
N MET A 2 15.77 3.67 -45.40
CA MET A 2 15.58 4.30 -44.10
C MET A 2 14.26 3.79 -43.51
N GLY A 3 14.33 3.01 -42.40
CA GLY A 3 13.16 2.52 -41.68
C GLY A 3 12.62 3.60 -40.75
N PHE A 4 11.40 4.06 -40.98
CA PHE A 4 10.66 4.95 -40.11
C PHE A 4 10.20 4.19 -38.88
N VAL A 5 10.71 4.59 -37.71
CA VAL A 5 10.17 4.16 -36.40
C VAL A 5 8.89 4.97 -36.13
N ARG A 6 7.75 4.31 -36.16
CA ARG A 6 6.48 4.89 -35.71
C ARG A 6 6.45 4.92 -34.19
N THR A 7 6.62 6.08 -33.60
CA THR A 7 6.30 6.35 -32.20
C THR A 7 4.79 6.43 -32.02
N SER A 8 4.19 5.41 -31.42
CA SER A 8 2.79 5.42 -31.01
C SER A 8 2.66 6.24 -29.74
N SER A 9 2.19 7.47 -29.84
CA SER A 9 1.80 8.31 -28.69
C SER A 9 0.52 7.75 -28.09
N ILE A 10 0.63 7.12 -26.93
CA ILE A 10 -0.54 6.78 -26.10
C ILE A 10 -0.99 8.08 -25.45
N GLY A 11 -2.00 8.71 -26.02
CA GLY A 11 -2.67 9.88 -25.45
C GLY A 11 -3.48 9.45 -24.24
N LEU A 12 -2.96 9.71 -23.03
CA LEU A 12 -3.69 9.56 -21.78
C LEU A 12 -4.70 10.73 -21.70
N SER A 13 -5.95 10.50 -22.12
CA SER A 13 -7.04 11.47 -21.97
C SER A 13 -7.39 11.60 -20.50
N LEU A 14 -6.90 12.66 -19.85
CA LEU A 14 -7.26 13.05 -18.50
C LEU A 14 -8.68 13.60 -18.50
N VAL A 15 -9.65 12.77 -18.14
CA VAL A 15 -11.05 13.22 -17.96
C VAL A 15 -11.10 14.03 -16.66
N MET A 16 -11.22 15.34 -16.78
CA MET A 16 -11.42 16.23 -15.62
C MET A 16 -12.86 16.08 -15.09
N PHE A 17 -13.02 15.42 -13.97
CA PHE A 17 -14.26 15.41 -13.21
C PHE A 17 -14.34 16.65 -12.32
N THR A 18 -15.22 17.59 -12.62
CA THR A 18 -15.55 18.69 -11.74
C THR A 18 -16.62 18.26 -10.75
N ALA A 19 -16.24 17.62 -9.66
CA ALA A 19 -17.12 17.38 -8.53
C ALA A 19 -16.37 17.74 -7.26
N ALA A 20 -16.91 18.65 -6.47
CA ALA A 20 -16.47 18.94 -5.09
C ALA A 20 -16.83 17.74 -4.20
N ALA A 21 -16.19 16.62 -4.42
CA ALA A 21 -16.21 15.50 -3.50
C ALA A 21 -14.96 15.64 -2.62
N SER A 22 -15.15 15.74 -1.32
CA SER A 22 -14.07 15.54 -0.37
C SER A 22 -13.61 14.09 -0.56
N ALA A 23 -12.70 13.88 -1.49
CA ALA A 23 -12.09 12.59 -1.72
C ALA A 23 -11.32 12.24 -0.45
N GLN A 24 -11.39 11.00 -0.10
CA GLN A 24 -11.04 10.51 1.21
C GLN A 24 -9.52 10.46 1.36
N ALA A 25 -9.01 11.53 1.92
CA ALA A 25 -7.73 11.55 2.55
C ALA A 25 -7.63 10.38 3.52
N THR A 26 -6.75 9.41 3.26
CA THR A 26 -6.53 8.34 4.21
C THR A 26 -5.41 8.75 5.15
N PRO A 27 -5.63 8.68 6.46
CA PRO A 27 -4.59 9.01 7.43
C PRO A 27 -3.54 7.90 7.57
N PHE A 28 -3.67 6.83 6.79
CA PHE A 28 -2.83 5.65 6.85
C PHE A 28 -1.98 5.52 5.58
N LEU A 29 -0.71 5.16 5.75
CA LEU A 29 0.24 4.94 4.67
C LEU A 29 0.32 3.47 4.25
N PHE A 30 0.15 2.56 5.21
CA PHE A 30 0.41 1.15 5.00
C PHE A 30 -0.88 0.34 4.84
N SER A 31 -2.02 0.88 5.23
CA SER A 31 -3.29 0.20 5.12
C SER A 31 -4.25 0.89 4.15
N VAL A 32 -5.01 0.08 3.41
CA VAL A 32 -6.05 0.57 2.51
C VAL A 32 -7.34 0.73 3.30
N THR A 33 -7.82 1.95 3.41
CA THR A 33 -9.08 2.24 4.08
C THR A 33 -10.24 2.13 3.09
N PRO A 34 -11.26 1.31 3.37
CA PRO A 34 -12.49 1.35 2.60
C PRO A 34 -13.10 2.76 2.64
N PRO A 35 -13.62 3.27 1.52
CA PRO A 35 -14.11 4.65 1.46
C PRO A 35 -15.19 4.89 2.53
N ALA A 36 -15.02 5.91 3.39
CA ALA A 36 -16.00 6.32 4.38
C ALA A 36 -16.97 7.35 3.76
N GLY A 37 -18.25 7.05 3.74
CA GLY A 37 -19.25 7.93 3.16
C GLY A 37 -19.67 7.51 1.75
N GLN A 38 -20.73 8.09 1.25
CA GLN A 38 -21.23 7.83 -0.10
C GLN A 38 -20.84 8.99 -1.00
N PRO A 39 -19.78 8.89 -1.82
CA PRO A 39 -19.68 9.80 -2.93
C PRO A 39 -20.87 9.52 -3.85
N LYS A 40 -21.72 10.51 -4.07
CA LYS A 40 -22.80 10.44 -5.08
C LYS A 40 -22.24 10.42 -6.52
N SER A 41 -20.93 10.66 -6.64
CA SER A 41 -20.19 10.74 -7.90
C SER A 41 -18.87 10.01 -7.78
N ALA A 42 -18.21 9.75 -8.91
CA ALA A 42 -16.85 9.25 -8.93
C ALA A 42 -15.91 10.27 -8.29
N ALA A 43 -15.01 9.78 -7.46
CA ALA A 43 -13.97 10.59 -6.82
C ALA A 43 -12.62 9.93 -7.06
N ALA A 44 -11.60 10.73 -7.34
CA ALA A 44 -10.25 10.24 -7.55
C ALA A 44 -9.27 10.97 -6.62
N TYR A 45 -8.29 10.22 -6.14
CA TYR A 45 -7.18 10.70 -5.35
C TYR A 45 -5.89 10.16 -5.94
N GLY A 46 -5.06 11.04 -6.45
CA GLY A 46 -3.73 10.70 -6.91
C GLY A 46 -2.67 11.09 -5.89
N TYR A 47 -1.60 10.35 -5.80
CA TYR A 47 -0.54 10.60 -4.85
C TYR A 47 0.84 10.26 -5.41
N TYR A 48 1.82 11.00 -4.92
CA TYR A 48 3.22 10.67 -5.01
C TYR A 48 3.72 10.24 -3.64
N GLU A 49 4.49 9.18 -3.60
CA GLU A 49 5.02 8.57 -2.39
C GLU A 49 6.54 8.47 -2.46
N LEU A 50 7.18 8.75 -1.36
CA LEU A 50 8.61 8.59 -1.15
C LEU A 50 8.81 7.68 0.05
N GLY A 51 9.50 6.57 -0.12
CA GLY A 51 9.87 5.63 0.91
C GLY A 51 11.38 5.56 1.06
N TYR A 52 11.87 5.48 2.30
CA TYR A 52 13.27 5.25 2.64
C TYR A 52 13.39 4.14 3.67
N GLY A 53 14.47 3.40 3.58
CA GLY A 53 14.71 2.24 4.43
C GLY A 53 14.25 0.96 3.74
N GLU A 54 13.67 0.06 4.52
CA GLU A 54 13.15 -1.16 3.93
C GLU A 54 11.87 -0.91 3.16
N ARG A 55 11.79 -1.51 1.99
CA ARG A 55 10.56 -1.51 1.23
C ARG A 55 9.50 -2.28 1.95
N THR A 56 8.34 -1.70 1.99
CA THR A 56 7.17 -2.32 2.58
C THR A 56 6.89 -3.63 1.90
N PHE A 57 7.09 -4.70 2.66
CA PHE A 57 6.62 -6.05 2.37
C PHE A 57 7.03 -6.66 1.03
N GLU A 58 7.74 -5.93 0.17
CA GLU A 58 8.46 -6.54 -0.94
C GLU A 58 9.87 -6.92 -0.46
N PRO A 59 10.33 -8.14 -0.69
CA PRO A 59 11.59 -8.65 -0.18
C PRO A 59 12.77 -8.15 -1.00
N VAL A 60 13.03 -6.87 -0.97
CA VAL A 60 14.26 -6.32 -1.55
C VAL A 60 15.12 -5.77 -0.44
N ALA A 61 16.26 -6.39 -0.23
CA ALA A 61 17.23 -6.02 0.78
C ALA A 61 17.77 -4.60 0.61
N GLY A 62 17.92 -3.91 1.71
CA GLY A 62 18.79 -2.74 1.85
C GLY A 62 18.09 -1.40 2.02
N ASP A 63 18.82 -0.49 2.66
CA ASP A 63 18.48 0.91 2.86
C ASP A 63 18.38 1.62 1.50
N ARG A 64 17.18 1.88 1.02
CA ARG A 64 16.96 2.40 -0.33
C ARG A 64 15.84 3.42 -0.39
N LEU A 65 15.98 4.28 -1.37
CA LEU A 65 14.95 5.21 -1.78
C LEU A 65 14.01 4.53 -2.78
N GLU A 66 12.74 4.50 -2.46
CA GLU A 66 11.66 4.13 -3.36
C GLU A 66 10.80 5.34 -3.67
N GLN A 67 10.45 5.52 -4.93
CA GLN A 67 9.47 6.49 -5.38
C GLN A 67 8.26 5.75 -5.94
N ALA A 68 7.06 6.24 -5.68
CA ALA A 68 5.87 5.68 -6.29
C ALA A 68 4.85 6.75 -6.65
N ILE A 69 4.11 6.48 -7.69
CA ILE A 69 2.90 7.20 -8.03
C ILE A 69 1.71 6.25 -7.92
N GLY A 70 0.58 6.78 -7.47
CA GLY A 70 -0.62 5.97 -7.37
C GLY A 70 -1.88 6.78 -7.56
N VAL A 71 -2.93 6.06 -7.88
CA VAL A 71 -4.29 6.59 -8.02
C VAL A 71 -5.24 5.69 -7.26
N ARG A 72 -6.15 6.30 -6.54
CA ARG A 72 -7.29 5.65 -5.93
C ARG A 72 -8.54 6.30 -6.49
N ALA A 73 -9.40 5.52 -7.14
CA ALA A 73 -10.67 6.00 -7.66
C ALA A 73 -11.81 5.25 -6.97
N THR A 74 -12.84 5.99 -6.55
CA THR A 74 -14.08 5.43 -6.02
C THR A 74 -15.19 5.68 -7.00
N ILE A 75 -15.92 4.63 -7.39
CA ILE A 75 -17.03 4.67 -8.33
C ILE A 75 -18.31 4.29 -7.59
N GLY A 76 -19.24 5.23 -7.50
CA GLY A 76 -20.43 5.07 -6.67
C GLY A 76 -20.07 4.89 -5.20
N SER A 77 -20.89 4.14 -4.47
CA SER A 77 -20.72 3.92 -3.03
C SER A 77 -19.89 2.69 -2.65
N SER A 78 -19.52 1.87 -3.62
CA SER A 78 -19.09 0.50 -3.33
C SER A 78 -17.83 0.05 -4.05
N LEU A 79 -17.54 0.57 -5.23
CA LEU A 79 -16.40 0.13 -6.01
C LEU A 79 -15.21 1.07 -5.82
N MET A 80 -14.03 0.50 -5.56
CA MET A 80 -12.77 1.22 -5.46
C MET A 80 -11.72 0.56 -6.35
N LEU A 81 -11.07 1.38 -7.15
CA LEU A 81 -9.93 1.00 -7.98
C LEU A 81 -8.66 1.56 -7.36
N LEU A 82 -7.64 0.75 -7.26
CA LEU A 82 -6.31 1.14 -6.80
C LEU A 82 -5.32 0.84 -7.91
N ALA A 83 -4.48 1.79 -8.22
CA ALA A 83 -3.32 1.58 -9.08
C ALA A 83 -2.10 2.27 -8.46
N ARG A 84 -0.97 1.59 -8.44
CA ARG A 84 0.30 2.12 -7.92
C ARG A 84 1.44 1.59 -8.78
N THR A 85 2.41 2.43 -9.02
CA THR A 85 3.67 2.01 -9.66
C THR A 85 4.83 2.53 -8.83
N GLY A 86 5.59 1.63 -8.26
CA GLY A 86 6.82 1.93 -7.56
C GLY A 86 8.03 1.86 -8.50
N VAL A 87 9.01 2.71 -8.25
CA VAL A 87 10.29 2.73 -8.95
C VAL A 87 11.41 2.75 -7.93
N SER A 88 12.41 1.91 -8.12
CA SER A 88 13.56 1.84 -7.26
C SER A 88 14.82 1.51 -8.03
N THR A 89 15.92 2.13 -7.64
CA THR A 89 17.23 1.90 -8.22
C THR A 89 18.09 1.05 -7.30
N VAL A 90 18.69 0.00 -7.85
CA VAL A 90 19.57 -0.94 -7.18
C VAL A 90 20.88 -1.01 -7.96
N GLY A 91 21.93 -0.32 -7.49
CA GLY A 91 23.14 -0.13 -8.29
C GLY A 91 22.81 0.64 -9.56
N ASN A 92 23.10 0.07 -10.71
CA ASN A 92 22.78 0.64 -12.03
C ASN A 92 21.44 0.13 -12.61
N ASP A 93 20.71 -0.72 -11.89
CA ASP A 93 19.45 -1.32 -12.37
C ASP A 93 18.26 -0.57 -11.78
N THR A 94 17.40 -0.05 -12.65
CA THR A 94 16.13 0.58 -12.26
C THR A 94 15.01 -0.43 -12.43
N ARG A 95 14.29 -0.70 -11.36
CA ARG A 95 13.19 -1.66 -11.32
C ARG A 95 11.87 -0.96 -11.07
N VAL A 96 10.83 -1.51 -11.67
CA VAL A 96 9.47 -0.98 -11.62
C VAL A 96 8.54 -2.05 -11.08
N SER A 97 7.66 -1.68 -10.15
CA SER A 97 6.68 -2.57 -9.52
C SER A 97 5.28 -1.98 -9.71
N PRO A 98 4.58 -2.31 -10.82
CA PRO A 98 3.19 -1.93 -11.02
C PRO A 98 2.26 -2.83 -10.20
N ARG A 99 1.18 -2.24 -9.69
CA ARG A 99 0.13 -2.91 -8.92
C ARG A 99 -1.22 -2.34 -9.25
N GLY A 100 -2.23 -3.19 -9.39
CA GLY A 100 -3.63 -2.81 -9.59
C GLY A 100 -4.56 -3.68 -8.76
N GLU A 101 -5.58 -3.08 -8.13
CA GLU A 101 -6.58 -3.80 -7.34
C GLU A 101 -7.97 -3.24 -7.61
N VAL A 102 -8.97 -4.11 -7.60
CA VAL A 102 -10.39 -3.77 -7.63
C VAL A 102 -11.01 -4.27 -6.34
N LEU A 103 -11.61 -3.37 -5.58
CA LEU A 103 -12.23 -3.68 -4.29
C LEU A 103 -13.71 -3.31 -4.33
N TYR A 104 -14.54 -4.20 -3.83
CA TYR A 104 -15.94 -3.92 -3.52
C TYR A 104 -16.09 -3.68 -2.03
N SER A 105 -16.77 -2.61 -1.65
CA SER A 105 -16.98 -2.26 -0.24
C SER A 105 -18.46 -2.09 0.08
N ARG A 106 -18.84 -2.42 1.32
CA ARG A 106 -20.20 -2.28 1.84
C ARG A 106 -20.19 -1.71 3.26
N SER A 107 -21.14 -0.84 3.56
CA SER A 107 -21.39 -0.37 4.93
C SER A 107 -22.11 -1.44 5.75
N VAL A 108 -21.66 -1.61 6.99
CA VAL A 108 -22.29 -2.43 8.01
C VAL A 108 -22.63 -1.49 9.18
N GLY A 109 -23.90 -1.11 9.26
CA GLY A 109 -24.31 -0.03 10.16
C GLY A 109 -23.82 1.35 9.70
N SER A 110 -23.73 2.30 10.62
CA SER A 110 -23.45 3.71 10.35
C SER A 110 -21.95 4.07 10.28
N SER A 111 -21.08 3.28 10.89
CA SER A 111 -19.67 3.64 11.08
C SER A 111 -18.68 2.59 10.61
N VAL A 112 -19.11 1.38 10.32
CA VAL A 112 -18.25 0.27 9.91
C VAL A 112 -18.40 0.02 8.41
N ARG A 113 -17.29 -0.27 7.75
CA ARG A 113 -17.24 -0.74 6.37
C ARG A 113 -16.37 -1.98 6.25
N ILE A 114 -16.78 -2.87 5.41
CA ILE A 114 -16.00 -4.02 4.98
C ILE A 114 -15.71 -3.89 3.49
N ALA A 115 -14.59 -4.39 3.06
CA ALA A 115 -14.21 -4.45 1.66
C ALA A 115 -13.55 -5.78 1.34
N GLY A 116 -13.74 -6.24 0.13
CA GLY A 116 -13.05 -7.40 -0.41
C GLY A 116 -12.73 -7.18 -1.89
N GLY A 117 -11.65 -7.76 -2.36
CA GLY A 117 -11.27 -7.59 -3.75
C GLY A 117 -10.06 -8.40 -4.15
N VAL A 118 -9.72 -8.24 -5.42
CA VAL A 118 -8.61 -8.93 -6.06
C VAL A 118 -7.74 -7.95 -6.83
N GLY A 119 -6.51 -8.36 -7.10
CA GLY A 119 -5.58 -7.54 -7.83
C GLY A 119 -4.44 -8.33 -8.43
N TYR A 120 -3.56 -7.60 -9.04
CA TYR A 120 -2.33 -8.09 -9.63
C TYR A 120 -1.20 -7.11 -9.32
N ALA A 121 -0.03 -7.65 -9.07
CA ALA A 121 1.20 -6.89 -8.95
C ALA A 121 2.34 -7.58 -9.69
N ARG A 122 3.31 -6.80 -10.15
CA ARG A 122 4.61 -7.29 -10.53
C ARG A 122 5.64 -6.73 -9.57
N GLU A 123 6.30 -7.58 -8.84
CA GLU A 123 7.29 -7.19 -7.85
C GLU A 123 8.58 -6.68 -8.50
N TYR A 124 9.41 -6.00 -7.73
CA TYR A 124 10.75 -5.58 -8.15
C TYR A 124 11.67 -6.76 -8.49
N SER A 125 11.41 -7.93 -7.94
CA SER A 125 12.05 -9.21 -8.29
C SER A 125 11.65 -9.72 -9.68
N ARG A 126 10.68 -9.07 -10.35
CA ARG A 126 10.05 -9.47 -11.62
C ARG A 126 9.09 -10.65 -11.48
N THR A 127 8.70 -10.99 -10.27
CA THR A 127 7.69 -12.01 -10.01
C THR A 127 6.31 -11.41 -10.18
N ASP A 128 5.46 -12.09 -10.92
CA ASP A 128 4.05 -11.75 -11.07
C ASP A 128 3.26 -12.37 -9.91
N VAL A 129 2.38 -11.57 -9.28
CA VAL A 129 1.68 -11.95 -8.05
C VAL A 129 0.19 -11.64 -8.19
N MET A 130 -0.65 -12.61 -7.89
CA MET A 130 -2.09 -12.43 -7.70
C MET A 130 -2.35 -11.98 -6.27
N LEU A 131 -3.27 -11.03 -6.12
CA LEU A 131 -3.62 -10.43 -4.84
C LEU A 131 -5.08 -10.73 -4.51
N ALA A 132 -5.35 -11.05 -3.24
CA ALA A 132 -6.69 -11.03 -2.67
C ALA A 132 -6.65 -10.21 -1.38
N ARG A 133 -7.57 -9.26 -1.23
CA ARG A 133 -7.62 -8.37 -0.07
C ARG A 133 -8.97 -8.44 0.60
N PHE A 134 -8.94 -8.48 1.92
CA PHE A 134 -10.09 -8.22 2.78
C PHE A 134 -9.75 -7.05 3.71
N GLY A 135 -10.70 -6.14 3.91
CA GLY A 135 -10.49 -4.96 4.75
C GLY A 135 -11.72 -4.65 5.60
N VAL A 136 -11.48 -4.13 6.79
CA VAL A 136 -12.50 -3.57 7.67
C VAL A 136 -12.05 -2.22 8.17
N GLY A 137 -12.95 -1.24 8.14
CA GLY A 137 -12.69 0.10 8.65
C GLY A 137 -13.83 0.60 9.51
N ARG A 138 -13.51 1.31 10.58
CA ARG A 138 -14.47 2.05 11.39
C ARG A 138 -14.04 3.51 11.46
N THR A 139 -14.96 4.40 11.12
CA THR A 139 -14.72 5.84 11.18
C THR A 139 -15.80 6.50 12.04
N THR A 140 -15.36 7.30 13.00
CA THR A 140 -16.20 8.16 13.82
C THR A 140 -15.81 9.62 13.61
N SER A 141 -16.47 10.55 14.29
CA SER A 141 -16.10 11.98 14.23
C SER A 141 -14.65 12.24 14.69
N ARG A 142 -14.12 11.45 15.63
CA ARG A 142 -12.82 11.66 16.27
C ARG A 142 -11.81 10.55 16.07
N SER A 143 -12.22 9.34 15.71
CA SER A 143 -11.34 8.18 15.63
C SER A 143 -11.53 7.39 14.33
N LEU A 144 -10.45 6.74 13.91
CA LEU A 144 -10.40 5.85 12.77
C LEU A 144 -9.70 4.58 13.19
N ILE A 145 -10.23 3.44 12.78
CA ILE A 145 -9.58 2.14 12.93
C ILE A 145 -9.70 1.44 11.59
N ASN A 146 -8.63 0.81 11.16
CA ASN A 146 -8.59 0.09 9.90
C ASN A 146 -7.79 -1.20 10.05
N GLY A 147 -8.22 -2.26 9.40
CA GLY A 147 -7.51 -3.52 9.32
C GLY A 147 -7.63 -4.12 7.92
N ASN A 148 -6.55 -4.74 7.44
CA ASN A 148 -6.55 -5.46 6.18
C ASN A 148 -5.84 -6.80 6.34
N LEU A 149 -6.34 -7.79 5.64
CA LEU A 149 -5.66 -9.03 5.31
C LEU A 149 -5.43 -9.05 3.81
N MET A 150 -4.22 -9.33 3.39
CA MET A 150 -3.88 -9.48 1.98
C MET A 150 -3.13 -10.79 1.77
N LEU A 151 -3.63 -11.58 0.87
CA LEU A 151 -3.00 -12.80 0.38
C LEU A 151 -2.28 -12.47 -0.92
N GLU A 152 -1.02 -12.85 -1.00
CA GLU A 152 -0.18 -12.74 -2.19
C GLU A 152 0.15 -14.15 -2.68
N LYS A 153 -0.25 -14.48 -3.91
CA LYS A 153 0.05 -15.75 -4.56
C LYS A 153 0.98 -15.51 -5.74
N PRO A 154 2.27 -15.88 -5.64
CA PRO A 154 3.18 -15.83 -6.77
C PRO A 154 2.71 -16.73 -7.91
N MET A 155 2.89 -16.27 -9.14
CA MET A 155 2.49 -17.02 -10.34
C MET A 155 3.63 -17.90 -10.90
N SER A 156 4.85 -17.74 -10.39
CA SER A 156 6.05 -18.51 -10.77
C SER A 156 6.73 -19.17 -9.57
N GLY A 157 7.28 -20.30 -9.76
CA GLY A 157 7.43 -21.53 -9.01
C GLY A 157 8.51 -21.66 -7.92
N GLU A 158 9.15 -20.65 -7.32
CA GLU A 158 10.16 -20.88 -6.25
C GLU A 158 9.86 -20.21 -4.91
N ARG A 159 8.71 -19.54 -4.79
CA ARG A 159 8.21 -18.93 -3.55
C ARG A 159 7.19 -19.83 -2.86
N ASP A 160 7.02 -19.60 -1.57
CA ASP A 160 5.91 -20.16 -0.79
C ASP A 160 4.57 -19.98 -1.49
N ALA A 161 3.69 -20.95 -1.30
CA ALA A 161 2.45 -21.01 -2.06
C ALA A 161 1.56 -19.76 -1.89
N VAL A 162 1.59 -19.12 -0.72
CA VAL A 162 0.82 -17.91 -0.39
C VAL A 162 1.50 -17.16 0.76
N ASP A 163 1.77 -15.88 0.58
CA ASP A 163 2.18 -14.97 1.67
C ASP A 163 0.95 -14.26 2.27
N LEU A 164 0.92 -14.09 3.58
CA LEU A 164 -0.12 -13.36 4.29
C LEU A 164 0.42 -12.03 4.83
N ILE A 165 -0.15 -10.92 4.38
CA ILE A 165 0.15 -9.59 4.90
C ILE A 165 -1.04 -9.06 5.68
N THR A 166 -0.81 -8.71 6.93
CA THR A 166 -1.80 -8.12 7.84
C THR A 166 -1.43 -6.67 8.13
N THR A 167 -2.38 -5.75 8.04
CA THR A 167 -2.18 -4.36 8.45
C THR A 167 -3.26 -3.92 9.42
N ILE A 168 -2.88 -3.18 10.44
CA ILE A 168 -3.79 -2.56 11.40
C ILE A 168 -3.36 -1.11 11.59
N GLY A 169 -4.33 -0.20 11.57
CA GLY A 169 -4.12 1.22 11.86
C GLY A 169 -5.18 1.74 12.82
N ALA A 170 -4.76 2.57 13.77
CA ALA A 170 -5.66 3.29 14.66
C ALA A 170 -5.25 4.75 14.70
N GLY A 171 -6.19 5.67 14.47
CA GLY A 171 -5.93 7.10 14.39
C GLY A 171 -6.94 7.94 15.15
N ARG A 172 -6.51 9.14 15.54
CA ARG A 172 -7.32 10.16 16.19
C ARG A 172 -7.16 11.50 15.48
N LYS A 173 -8.27 12.15 15.18
CA LYS A 173 -8.29 13.51 14.66
C LYS A 173 -7.95 14.50 15.77
N LEU A 174 -6.92 15.31 15.56
CA LEU A 174 -6.45 16.37 16.45
C LEU A 174 -6.94 17.75 15.93
N GLY A 175 -8.24 17.85 15.64
CA GLY A 175 -8.84 19.03 15.01
C GLY A 175 -9.36 18.70 13.61
N SER A 176 -9.50 19.74 12.78
CA SER A 176 -10.06 19.61 11.42
C SER A 176 -9.05 19.18 10.37
N SER A 177 -7.77 19.39 10.61
CA SER A 177 -6.71 19.27 9.59
C SER A 177 -5.70 18.17 9.88
N VAL A 178 -5.54 17.73 11.13
CA VAL A 178 -4.47 16.83 11.54
C VAL A 178 -5.06 15.53 12.09
N THR A 179 -4.52 14.41 11.65
CA THR A 179 -4.78 13.09 12.22
C THR A 179 -3.46 12.46 12.65
N LEU A 180 -3.41 12.00 13.89
CA LEU A 180 -2.32 11.20 14.42
C LEU A 180 -2.77 9.75 14.46
N SER A 181 -1.93 8.84 13.97
CA SER A 181 -2.23 7.41 13.87
C SER A 181 -1.03 6.58 14.34
N VAL A 182 -1.29 5.32 14.65
CA VAL A 182 -0.29 4.27 14.75
C VAL A 182 -0.68 3.18 13.78
N GLU A 183 0.27 2.66 13.03
CA GLU A 183 0.08 1.56 12.10
C GLU A 183 1.01 0.41 12.48
N ALA A 184 0.52 -0.81 12.31
CA ALA A 184 1.32 -2.02 12.37
C ALA A 184 1.08 -2.84 11.12
N VAL A 185 2.15 -3.44 10.61
CA VAL A 185 2.11 -4.30 9.42
C VAL A 185 2.92 -5.54 9.70
N GLY A 186 2.31 -6.69 9.52
CA GLY A 186 2.93 -7.99 9.67
C GLY A 186 2.87 -8.79 8.39
N GLN A 187 3.90 -9.56 8.13
CA GLN A 187 3.93 -10.56 7.08
C GLN A 187 4.46 -11.86 7.69
N ASP A 188 3.79 -12.96 7.37
CA ASP A 188 4.16 -14.32 7.79
C ASP A 188 4.47 -14.39 9.29
N LEU A 189 3.56 -13.81 10.10
CA LEU A 189 3.78 -13.57 11.53
C LEU A 189 4.00 -14.85 12.35
N GLU A 190 3.52 -15.99 11.87
CA GLU A 190 3.73 -17.31 12.47
C GLU A 190 5.20 -17.64 12.67
N GLY A 191 6.07 -17.17 11.79
CA GLY A 191 7.51 -17.35 11.92
C GLY A 191 8.14 -16.71 13.18
N PHE A 192 7.42 -15.83 13.90
CA PHE A 192 7.92 -15.30 15.18
C PHE A 192 7.85 -16.31 16.32
N TRP A 193 6.89 -17.25 16.28
CA TRP A 193 6.69 -18.27 17.33
C TRP A 193 6.88 -19.70 16.84
N ASP A 194 6.78 -19.96 15.54
CA ASP A 194 7.13 -21.25 14.94
C ASP A 194 8.42 -21.16 14.13
N ALA A 195 9.41 -21.92 14.54
CA ALA A 195 10.71 -21.93 13.87
C ALA A 195 10.64 -22.65 12.50
N ALA A 196 9.64 -23.47 12.24
CA ALA A 196 9.45 -24.14 10.96
C ALA A 196 8.95 -23.14 9.89
N GLU A 197 8.15 -22.17 10.31
CA GLU A 197 7.54 -21.16 9.43
C GLU A 197 8.43 -19.93 9.18
N ARG A 198 9.71 -19.95 9.61
CA ARG A 198 10.64 -18.81 9.45
C ARG A 198 11.28 -18.73 8.06
N ASP A 199 11.06 -19.70 7.21
CA ASP A 199 11.70 -19.77 5.90
C ASP A 199 11.22 -18.64 4.98
N GLY A 200 9.98 -18.18 5.10
CA GLY A 200 9.40 -17.02 4.42
C GLY A 200 9.88 -15.66 4.93
N GLY A 201 10.48 -15.61 6.11
CA GLY A 201 11.00 -14.38 6.71
C GLY A 201 9.93 -13.51 7.36
N ALA A 202 9.42 -13.94 8.51
CA ALA A 202 8.45 -13.19 9.30
C ALA A 202 8.91 -11.76 9.61
N ARG A 203 8.04 -10.78 9.45
CA ARG A 203 8.30 -9.35 9.67
C ARG A 203 7.16 -8.67 10.37
N LEU A 204 7.50 -7.75 11.26
CA LEU A 204 6.55 -6.87 11.94
C LEU A 204 7.11 -5.45 11.97
N MET A 205 6.40 -4.51 11.37
CA MET A 205 6.64 -3.08 11.50
C MET A 205 5.56 -2.48 12.38
N ALA A 206 5.91 -1.54 13.23
CA ALA A 206 4.94 -0.70 13.92
C ALA A 206 5.50 0.72 14.11
N GLY A 207 4.64 1.73 13.95
CA GLY A 207 5.08 3.11 14.15
C GLY A 207 3.99 4.15 13.94
N PRO A 208 4.31 5.42 14.24
CA PRO A 208 3.40 6.54 14.11
C PRO A 208 3.22 6.98 12.65
N THR A 209 2.06 7.55 12.37
CA THR A 209 1.73 8.21 11.10
C THR A 209 1.01 9.51 11.39
N ILE A 210 1.42 10.59 10.75
CA ILE A 210 0.79 11.91 10.84
C ILE A 210 0.25 12.27 9.46
N ALA A 211 -1.04 12.58 9.37
CA ALA A 211 -1.67 13.09 8.16
C ALA A 211 -2.14 14.53 8.37
N ILE A 212 -1.82 15.40 7.41
CA ILE A 212 -2.24 16.79 7.36
C ILE A 212 -3.10 16.98 6.12
N ALA A 213 -4.37 17.28 6.32
CA ALA A 213 -5.36 17.48 5.27
C ALA A 213 -6.29 18.64 5.64
N PRO A 214 -5.95 19.90 5.31
CA PRO A 214 -6.79 21.05 5.63
C PRO A 214 -8.17 20.94 4.94
N PRO A 215 -9.28 21.27 5.58
CA PRO A 215 -10.62 21.03 5.06
C PRO A 215 -10.93 21.71 3.71
N ALA A 216 -10.34 22.87 3.47
CA ALA A 216 -10.51 23.61 2.22
C ALA A 216 -9.48 23.23 1.14
N ALA A 217 -8.48 22.43 1.47
CA ALA A 217 -7.43 22.06 0.56
C ALA A 217 -7.79 20.77 -0.20
N ARG A 218 -7.34 20.71 -1.45
CA ARG A 218 -7.42 19.47 -2.24
C ARG A 218 -6.20 18.57 -2.05
N TRP A 219 -5.25 18.99 -1.23
CA TRP A 219 -4.03 18.22 -0.98
C TRP A 219 -4.01 17.62 0.43
N GLN A 220 -3.25 16.57 0.56
CA GLN A 220 -2.90 15.92 1.82
C GLN A 220 -1.43 15.57 1.82
N VAL A 221 -0.79 15.71 2.97
CA VAL A 221 0.54 15.17 3.25
C VAL A 221 0.42 14.15 4.37
N THR A 222 1.06 13.00 4.20
CA THR A 222 1.11 11.96 5.22
C THR A 222 2.55 11.51 5.38
N VAL A 223 3.01 11.39 6.62
CA VAL A 223 4.36 10.90 6.95
C VAL A 223 4.25 9.89 8.07
N GLY A 224 4.96 8.79 7.96
CA GLY A 224 4.93 7.74 8.97
C GLY A 224 6.01 6.69 8.74
N GLY A 225 6.12 5.77 9.67
CA GLY A 225 7.08 4.68 9.61
C GLY A 225 7.45 4.19 11.00
N GLY A 226 8.41 3.27 11.06
CA GLY A 226 8.84 2.68 12.31
C GLY A 226 9.90 1.60 12.15
N PRO A 227 10.35 1.01 13.25
CA PRO A 227 11.23 -0.14 13.24
C PRO A 227 10.55 -1.37 12.62
N ILE A 228 11.36 -2.20 11.99
CA ILE A 228 10.96 -3.50 11.46
C ILE A 228 11.69 -4.57 12.25
N LEU A 229 10.94 -5.40 12.94
CA LEU A 229 11.42 -6.61 13.59
C LEU A 229 11.35 -7.77 12.59
N ARG A 230 12.31 -8.67 12.66
CA ARG A 230 12.39 -9.84 11.77
C ARG A 230 12.63 -11.11 12.55
N ALA A 231 12.01 -12.19 12.07
CA ALA A 231 12.35 -13.55 12.44
C ALA A 231 12.70 -14.33 11.17
N THR A 232 13.97 -14.69 11.01
CA THR A 232 14.46 -15.46 9.86
C THR A 232 15.34 -16.61 10.35
N ARG A 233 15.36 -17.70 9.62
CA ARG A 233 16.36 -18.77 9.85
C ARG A 233 17.72 -18.30 9.33
N SER A 234 18.74 -18.42 10.18
CA SER A 234 20.12 -18.05 9.83
C SER A 234 20.72 -18.85 8.65
N ASN A 235 20.17 -20.00 8.32
CA ASN A 235 20.66 -20.90 7.27
C ASN A 235 20.04 -20.61 5.88
N PHE A 236 19.01 -19.79 5.78
CA PHE A 236 18.39 -19.38 4.52
C PHE A 236 18.75 -17.94 4.17
N ALA A 237 20.05 -17.67 4.09
CA ALA A 237 20.52 -16.31 3.77
C ALA A 237 20.16 -15.86 2.34
N SER A 238 19.76 -16.72 1.45
CA SER A 238 19.13 -16.39 0.17
C SER A 238 18.59 -17.64 -0.52
N THR A 239 17.33 -17.69 -0.80
CA THR A 239 16.91 -18.27 -2.07
C THR A 239 17.34 -17.27 -3.15
N ALA A 240 17.82 -17.71 -4.31
CA ALA A 240 18.41 -16.85 -5.33
C ALA A 240 17.53 -15.68 -5.76
N ASP A 241 16.21 -15.77 -5.56
CA ASP A 241 15.22 -14.79 -5.96
C ASP A 241 14.78 -13.81 -4.86
N ARG A 242 15.03 -14.12 -3.58
CA ARG A 242 14.53 -13.34 -2.46
C ARG A 242 15.56 -13.23 -1.31
N PRO A 243 16.51 -12.30 -1.36
CA PRO A 243 17.41 -12.09 -0.24
C PRO A 243 16.61 -11.61 0.98
N LEU A 244 16.54 -12.42 2.03
CA LEU A 244 15.92 -12.07 3.29
C LEU A 244 16.95 -11.35 4.17
N PRO A 245 16.68 -10.12 4.63
CA PRO A 245 17.56 -9.43 5.55
C PRO A 245 17.61 -10.16 6.90
N ALA A 246 18.81 -10.40 7.39
CA ALA A 246 19.05 -11.09 8.66
C ALA A 246 18.92 -10.19 9.90
N ARG A 247 18.71 -8.89 9.73
CA ARG A 247 18.71 -7.90 10.82
C ARG A 247 17.42 -7.08 10.83
N ASN A 248 17.06 -6.60 12.02
CA ASN A 248 16.03 -5.61 12.18
C ASN A 248 16.37 -4.34 11.38
N GLY A 249 15.36 -3.71 10.82
CA GLY A 249 15.50 -2.53 10.01
C GLY A 249 14.50 -1.44 10.40
N TYR A 250 14.29 -0.52 9.51
CA TYR A 250 13.29 0.54 9.67
C TYR A 250 12.72 0.94 8.32
N VAL A 251 11.57 1.60 8.35
CA VAL A 251 10.98 2.26 7.20
C VAL A 251 10.50 3.65 7.58
N LEU A 252 10.77 4.61 6.71
CA LEU A 252 10.16 5.94 6.73
C LEU A 252 9.46 6.14 5.38
N ARG A 253 8.21 6.59 5.41
CA ARG A 253 7.41 6.82 4.22
C ARG A 253 6.71 8.16 4.31
N SER A 254 6.63 8.85 3.19
CA SER A 254 5.83 10.06 3.03
C SER A 254 5.01 9.99 1.75
N ALA A 255 3.84 10.59 1.78
CA ALA A 255 2.99 10.73 0.60
C ALA A 255 2.41 12.14 0.52
N VAL A 256 2.37 12.68 -0.70
CA VAL A 256 1.65 13.90 -1.02
C VAL A 256 0.59 13.53 -2.06
N GLY A 257 -0.65 13.85 -1.77
CA GLY A 257 -1.75 13.50 -2.64
C GLY A 257 -2.72 14.64 -2.89
N PHE A 258 -3.49 14.49 -3.95
CA PHE A 258 -4.45 15.47 -4.43
C PHE A 258 -5.78 14.79 -4.76
N ASN A 259 -6.86 15.50 -4.45
CA ASN A 259 -8.23 15.09 -4.70
C ASN A 259 -8.78 15.82 -5.93
N TRP A 260 -9.47 15.10 -6.81
CA TRP A 260 -10.18 15.61 -7.99
C TRP A 260 -11.67 15.36 -7.91
#